data_32731e8a61e7d7d867a6f9e0af3854aa
#
_entry.id   32731e8a61e7d7d867a6f9e0af3854aa
#
_cell.length_a   1.000
_cell.length_b   1.000
_cell.length_c   1.000
_cell.angle_alpha   90.00
_cell.angle_beta   90.00
_cell.angle_gamma   90.00
#
_symmetry.space_group_name_H-M   'P 1'
#
loop_
_entity.id
_entity.type
_entity.pdbx_description
1 polymer ?
#
loop_
_entity_poly.entity_id
_entity_poly.type
_entity_poly.pdbx_seq_one_letter_code
_entity_poly.pdbx_strand_id
1 'polypeptide(L)'
;MTKPKTKNVNDFSRCLDPLDMDATLIAVIEMSQSSWLVAGIVPGVEREPLKKLAIDEHALLNLLNRWRAEAEKQGHRITRIAVAFEAGHDGFWLARWLAARGVEAHVIHASSVAVTREHRRAKTDRLDTELLKRGFLGWLRGERGHCKMVAVPTLAEEDAKRPSRERETLVGEASRLITRVKSAFVRLGIRGFNPKLKAAATRLETLRTPEGEPIPPNTLAALKRDLERHRIVKQQIREIEQTRLDVLKQAPEKGPHAMVLLLARVIGVGVETADMLVREVLSPARD
;
A
#
# COMPACT_ATOMS: atom_id res chain seq x y z
N MET A 1 0.95 -1.49 38.34
CA MET A 1 2.13 -0.95 37.64
C MET A 1 1.91 -1.13 36.14
N THR A 2 1.51 -0.09 35.47
CA THR A 2 1.32 -0.06 34.01
C THR A 2 2.70 0.04 33.34
N LYS A 3 3.07 -0.97 32.56
CA LYS A 3 4.29 -0.91 31.73
C LYS A 3 4.18 0.30 30.79
N PRO A 4 5.21 1.13 30.65
CA PRO A 4 5.19 2.22 29.69
C PRO A 4 5.04 1.63 28.28
N LYS A 5 4.05 2.13 27.52
CA LYS A 5 3.89 1.82 26.10
C LYS A 5 5.18 2.26 25.40
N THR A 6 5.93 1.33 24.86
CA THR A 6 7.07 1.63 24.00
C THR A 6 6.57 2.46 22.83
N LYS A 7 6.88 3.75 22.82
CA LYS A 7 6.68 4.61 21.64
C LYS A 7 7.45 3.98 20.48
N ASN A 8 6.77 3.72 19.37
CA ASN A 8 7.46 3.34 18.15
C ASN A 8 8.27 4.55 17.69
N VAL A 9 9.58 4.48 17.82
CA VAL A 9 10.52 5.56 17.49
C VAL A 9 10.39 6.03 16.03
N ASN A 10 9.79 5.22 15.18
CA ASN A 10 9.66 5.48 13.74
C ASN A 10 8.26 5.97 13.32
N ASP A 11 7.35 6.26 14.24
CA ASP A 11 6.03 6.79 13.91
C ASP A 11 6.01 8.33 14.03
N PHE A 12 6.30 8.99 12.93
CA PHE A 12 6.24 10.45 12.78
C PHE A 12 4.90 10.93 12.20
N SER A 13 3.85 10.13 12.21
CA SER A 13 2.52 10.54 11.74
C SER A 13 1.95 11.70 12.56
N ARG A 14 2.46 11.89 13.79
CA ARG A 14 2.10 12.95 14.73
C ARG A 14 3.36 13.72 15.17
N CYS A 15 3.71 14.76 14.44
CA CYS A 15 4.72 15.70 14.88
C CYS A 15 4.15 16.59 16.00
N LEU A 16 4.74 16.52 17.19
CA LEU A 16 4.32 17.27 18.36
C LEU A 16 5.22 18.50 18.62
N ASP A 17 6.43 18.52 18.01
CA ASP A 17 7.39 19.58 18.24
C ASP A 17 7.05 20.81 17.37
N PRO A 18 7.07 22.03 17.93
CA PRO A 18 6.93 23.26 17.15
C PRO A 18 7.96 23.33 16.03
N LEU A 19 7.55 23.79 14.84
CA LEU A 19 8.46 23.96 13.72
C LEU A 19 9.39 25.16 13.97
N ASP A 20 10.67 24.87 14.15
CA ASP A 20 11.73 25.84 14.10
C ASP A 20 12.31 25.86 12.67
N MET A 21 12.02 26.95 11.94
CA MET A 21 12.44 27.10 10.54
C MET A 21 13.96 27.31 10.40
N ASP A 22 14.64 27.81 11.43
CA ASP A 22 16.08 28.08 11.40
C ASP A 22 16.91 26.84 11.75
N ALA A 23 16.29 25.86 12.41
CA ALA A 23 16.95 24.63 12.82
C ALA A 23 16.44 23.36 12.10
N THR A 24 15.44 23.51 11.20
CA THR A 24 14.83 22.39 10.49
C THR A 24 15.09 22.44 8.99
N LEU A 25 15.77 21.44 8.45
CA LEU A 25 15.82 21.19 7.02
C LEU A 25 14.58 20.41 6.61
N ILE A 26 13.82 20.94 5.66
CA ILE A 26 12.62 20.29 5.13
C ILE A 26 12.87 19.84 3.71
N ALA A 27 12.48 18.61 3.37
CA ALA A 27 12.53 18.11 2.01
C ALA A 27 11.25 17.35 1.65
N VAL A 28 10.87 17.39 0.38
CA VAL A 28 9.81 16.55 -0.18
C VAL A 28 10.34 15.79 -1.38
N ILE A 29 9.82 14.59 -1.59
CA ILE A 29 10.24 13.72 -2.67
C ILE A 29 9.02 13.34 -3.49
N GLU A 30 9.05 13.67 -4.77
CA GLU A 30 8.16 13.09 -5.78
C GLU A 30 8.83 11.84 -6.34
N MET A 31 8.23 10.69 -6.06
CA MET A 31 8.79 9.37 -6.40
C MET A 31 8.19 8.87 -7.71
N SER A 32 9.03 8.54 -8.68
CA SER A 32 8.64 7.86 -9.91
C SER A 32 9.37 6.53 -10.05
N GLN A 33 8.94 5.70 -11.00
CA GLN A 33 9.58 4.40 -11.25
C GLN A 33 11.02 4.52 -11.82
N SER A 34 11.46 5.69 -12.22
CA SER A 34 12.77 5.88 -12.86
C SER A 34 13.67 6.87 -12.14
N SER A 35 13.10 7.75 -11.31
CA SER A 35 13.86 8.82 -10.66
C SER A 35 13.06 9.44 -9.51
N TRP A 36 13.77 10.10 -8.60
CA TRP A 36 13.20 10.90 -7.53
C TRP A 36 13.48 12.38 -7.78
N LEU A 37 12.44 13.22 -7.68
CA LEU A 37 12.59 14.67 -7.70
C LEU A 37 12.49 15.18 -6.26
N VAL A 38 13.58 15.74 -5.74
CA VAL A 38 13.71 16.19 -4.36
C VAL A 38 13.74 17.70 -4.33
N ALA A 39 12.77 18.29 -3.63
CA ALA A 39 12.77 19.74 -3.34
C ALA A 39 13.04 19.97 -1.86
N GLY A 40 13.80 21.02 -1.54
CA GLY A 40 14.16 21.35 -0.17
C GLY A 40 13.79 22.78 0.22
N ILE A 41 13.64 23.00 1.54
CA ILE A 41 13.69 24.30 2.20
C ILE A 41 14.87 24.19 3.15
N VAL A 42 15.91 24.93 2.85
CA VAL A 42 17.20 24.87 3.57
C VAL A 42 17.42 26.19 4.29
N PRO A 43 17.55 26.20 5.63
CA PRO A 43 17.76 27.42 6.39
C PRO A 43 18.98 28.22 5.89
N GLY A 44 18.83 29.54 5.79
CA GLY A 44 19.90 30.44 5.31
C GLY A 44 20.19 30.37 3.81
N VAL A 45 19.47 29.56 3.03
CA VAL A 45 19.62 29.46 1.59
C VAL A 45 18.40 30.04 0.90
N GLU A 46 18.54 31.22 0.25
CA GLU A 46 17.43 31.90 -0.41
C GLU A 46 16.80 31.09 -1.56
N ARG A 47 17.63 30.33 -2.30
CA ARG A 47 17.14 29.45 -3.35
C ARG A 47 16.42 28.23 -2.76
N GLU A 48 15.31 27.87 -3.31
CA GLU A 48 14.68 26.57 -3.03
C GLU A 48 15.32 25.47 -3.88
N PRO A 49 16.18 24.62 -3.29
CA PRO A 49 16.90 23.64 -4.08
C PRO A 49 15.94 22.56 -4.61
N LEU A 50 16.10 22.24 -5.89
CA LEU A 50 15.40 21.16 -6.59
C LEU A 50 16.43 20.26 -7.27
N LYS A 51 16.42 18.96 -6.97
CA LYS A 51 17.37 18.02 -7.49
C LYS A 51 16.69 16.72 -7.97
N LYS A 52 17.00 16.32 -9.20
CA LYS A 52 16.62 14.99 -9.70
C LYS A 52 17.71 14.00 -9.34
N LEU A 53 17.33 12.86 -8.77
CA LEU A 53 18.19 11.74 -8.40
C LEU A 53 17.72 10.47 -9.12
N ALA A 54 18.64 9.54 -9.33
CA ALA A 54 18.27 8.15 -9.56
C ALA A 54 17.56 7.58 -8.30
N ILE A 55 16.96 6.41 -8.42
CA ILE A 55 16.38 5.69 -7.27
C ILE A 55 17.54 5.11 -6.45
N ASP A 56 18.06 5.93 -5.53
CA ASP A 56 19.20 5.61 -4.67
C ASP A 56 19.03 6.34 -3.33
N GLU A 57 18.77 5.59 -2.30
CA GLU A 57 18.59 6.10 -0.93
C GLU A 57 19.86 6.69 -0.34
N HIS A 58 21.03 6.18 -0.74
CA HIS A 58 22.32 6.74 -0.32
C HIS A 58 22.60 8.09 -0.99
N ALA A 59 22.28 8.23 -2.27
CA ALA A 59 22.36 9.51 -2.98
C ALA A 59 21.41 10.54 -2.36
N LEU A 60 20.21 10.12 -1.94
CA LEU A 60 19.27 10.97 -1.21
C LEU A 60 19.86 11.43 0.12
N LEU A 61 20.38 10.52 0.94
CA LEU A 61 20.98 10.88 2.23
C LEU A 61 22.17 11.82 2.06
N ASN A 62 23.02 11.57 1.08
CA ASN A 62 24.13 12.44 0.74
C ASN A 62 23.67 13.84 0.30
N LEU A 63 22.55 13.94 -0.43
CA LEU A 63 21.94 15.21 -0.80
C LEU A 63 21.47 15.97 0.45
N LEU A 64 20.75 15.32 1.36
CA LEU A 64 20.27 15.91 2.61
C LEU A 64 21.45 16.38 3.49
N ASN A 65 22.48 15.58 3.64
CA ASN A 65 23.69 15.96 4.39
C ASN A 65 24.44 17.14 3.75
N ARG A 66 24.49 17.21 2.43
CA ARG A 66 25.07 18.35 1.72
C ARG A 66 24.27 19.63 1.98
N TRP A 67 22.93 19.58 1.93
CA TRP A 67 22.07 20.70 2.25
C TRP A 67 22.19 21.12 3.72
N ARG A 68 22.33 20.19 4.63
CA ARG A 68 22.64 20.46 6.04
C ARG A 68 23.96 21.22 6.17
N ALA A 69 25.04 20.75 5.55
CA ALA A 69 26.33 21.42 5.57
C ALA A 69 26.27 22.82 4.90
N GLU A 70 25.42 23.02 3.90
CA GLU A 70 25.18 24.32 3.27
C GLU A 70 24.51 25.31 4.26
N ALA A 71 23.49 24.88 5.00
CA ALA A 71 22.86 25.68 6.05
C ALA A 71 23.85 26.00 7.19
N GLU A 72 24.66 25.04 7.61
CA GLU A 72 25.65 25.21 8.67
C GLU A 72 26.72 26.26 8.27
N LYS A 73 27.11 26.33 7.00
CA LYS A 73 28.00 27.38 6.47
C LYS A 73 27.36 28.79 6.51
N GLN A 74 26.03 28.86 6.48
CA GLN A 74 25.29 30.09 6.63
C GLN A 74 25.00 30.47 8.10
N GLY A 75 25.56 29.71 9.05
CA GLY A 75 25.41 29.98 10.49
C GLY A 75 24.20 29.31 11.15
N HIS A 76 23.46 28.48 10.44
CA HIS A 76 22.29 27.78 10.99
C HIS A 76 22.71 26.41 11.55
N ARG A 77 22.23 26.09 12.76
CA ARG A 77 22.46 24.78 13.39
C ARG A 77 21.29 23.86 13.11
N ILE A 78 21.43 22.94 12.17
CA ILE A 78 20.35 22.00 11.81
C ILE A 78 20.29 20.87 12.84
N THR A 79 19.22 20.86 13.62
CA THR A 79 18.92 19.83 14.64
C THR A 79 17.88 18.80 14.14
N ARG A 80 17.12 19.14 13.08
CA ARG A 80 16.03 18.33 12.55
C ARG A 80 16.08 18.28 11.03
N ILE A 81 15.93 17.08 10.47
CA ILE A 81 15.71 16.88 9.04
C ILE A 81 14.36 16.19 8.87
N ALA A 82 13.39 16.88 8.29
CA ALA A 82 12.05 16.39 8.06
C ALA A 82 11.84 16.16 6.55
N VAL A 83 11.51 14.92 6.17
CA VAL A 83 11.30 14.50 4.79
C VAL A 83 9.88 13.99 4.62
N ALA A 84 9.21 14.38 3.53
CA ALA A 84 7.89 13.83 3.20
C ALA A 84 7.81 13.36 1.74
N PHE A 85 6.99 12.34 1.51
CA PHE A 85 6.68 11.81 0.19
C PHE A 85 5.32 11.10 0.20
N GLU A 86 4.74 10.88 -0.98
CA GLU A 86 3.52 10.08 -1.09
C GLU A 86 3.84 8.59 -1.05
N ALA A 87 3.02 7.82 -0.32
CA ALA A 87 3.08 6.36 -0.38
C ALA A 87 2.55 5.88 -1.73
N GLY A 88 3.43 5.74 -2.70
CA GLY A 88 3.15 5.15 -4.00
C GLY A 88 3.39 3.63 -4.02
N HIS A 89 3.86 3.13 -5.16
CA HIS A 89 4.22 1.72 -5.33
C HIS A 89 5.39 1.26 -4.46
N ASP A 90 6.24 2.20 -4.03
CA ASP A 90 7.44 1.91 -3.22
C ASP A 90 7.13 1.57 -1.76
N GLY A 91 5.90 1.81 -1.29
CA GLY A 91 5.49 1.50 0.08
C GLY A 91 6.21 2.34 1.13
N PHE A 92 6.55 1.70 2.26
CA PHE A 92 7.06 2.38 3.45
C PHE A 92 8.55 2.14 3.75
N TRP A 93 9.25 1.40 2.89
CA TRP A 93 10.63 1.01 3.15
C TRP A 93 11.57 2.22 3.31
N LEU A 94 11.40 3.24 2.45
CA LEU A 94 12.22 4.46 2.49
C LEU A 94 12.02 5.24 3.79
N ALA A 95 10.78 5.34 4.29
CA ALA A 95 10.51 5.99 5.56
C ALA A 95 11.21 5.27 6.72
N ARG A 96 11.15 3.94 6.77
CA ARG A 96 11.86 3.12 7.77
C ARG A 96 13.38 3.28 7.66
N TRP A 97 13.89 3.29 6.42
CA TRP A 97 15.32 3.42 6.15
C TRP A 97 15.87 4.78 6.58
N LEU A 98 15.15 5.87 6.30
CA LEU A 98 15.49 7.22 6.71
C LEU A 98 15.40 7.39 8.23
N ALA A 99 14.35 6.89 8.86
CA ALA A 99 14.15 6.95 10.30
C ALA A 99 15.28 6.25 11.06
N ALA A 100 15.78 5.10 10.58
CA ALA A 100 16.93 4.40 11.14
C ALA A 100 18.25 5.20 11.06
N ARG A 101 18.26 6.30 10.28
CA ARG A 101 19.42 7.21 10.11
C ARG A 101 19.19 8.60 10.71
N GLY A 102 18.19 8.72 11.58
CA GLY A 102 17.89 9.97 12.27
C GLY A 102 17.21 11.04 11.41
N VAL A 103 16.69 10.66 10.24
CA VAL A 103 15.88 11.54 9.39
C VAL A 103 14.41 11.27 9.69
N GLU A 104 13.67 12.32 10.03
CA GLU A 104 12.24 12.26 10.31
C GLU A 104 11.47 12.13 9.00
N ALA A 105 10.96 10.94 8.71
CA ALA A 105 10.29 10.64 7.45
C ALA A 105 8.77 10.53 7.62
N HIS A 106 8.04 11.32 6.85
CA HIS A 106 6.59 11.38 6.83
C HIS A 106 6.05 10.84 5.51
N VAL A 107 5.01 10.02 5.59
CA VAL A 107 4.33 9.52 4.41
C VAL A 107 2.99 10.21 4.29
N ILE A 108 2.80 10.96 3.20
CA ILE A 108 1.58 11.70 2.93
C ILE A 108 0.57 10.79 2.23
N HIS A 109 -0.69 10.87 2.66
CA HIS A 109 -1.78 10.18 1.98
C HIS A 109 -2.10 10.89 0.65
N ALA A 110 -1.87 10.23 -0.48
CA ALA A 110 -1.95 10.82 -1.82
C ALA A 110 -3.25 11.60 -2.09
N SER A 111 -4.41 11.10 -1.65
CA SER A 111 -5.70 11.77 -1.85
C SER A 111 -5.94 12.95 -0.90
N SER A 112 -5.04 13.22 0.05
CA SER A 112 -5.22 14.28 1.06
C SER A 112 -4.58 15.61 0.69
N VAL A 113 -3.70 15.63 -0.31
CA VAL A 113 -3.11 16.87 -0.82
C VAL A 113 -4.14 17.59 -1.67
N ALA A 114 -4.46 18.84 -1.29
CA ALA A 114 -5.46 19.63 -2.01
C ALA A 114 -4.94 20.01 -3.40
N VAL A 115 -5.44 19.37 -4.43
CA VAL A 115 -5.16 19.70 -5.84
C VAL A 115 -6.23 20.67 -6.32
N THR A 116 -5.85 21.90 -6.69
CA THR A 116 -6.77 22.86 -7.31
C THR A 116 -7.25 22.34 -8.67
N ARG A 117 -8.53 22.60 -9.01
CA ARG A 117 -9.16 22.13 -10.27
C ARG A 117 -8.37 22.52 -11.53
N GLU A 118 -7.68 23.65 -11.50
CA GLU A 118 -6.89 24.18 -12.60
C GLU A 118 -5.62 23.35 -12.89
N HIS A 119 -5.01 22.76 -11.88
CA HIS A 119 -3.78 21.96 -12.02
C HIS A 119 -4.01 20.50 -12.38
N ARG A 120 -5.26 20.02 -12.39
CA ARG A 120 -5.57 18.61 -12.78
C ARG A 120 -5.20 18.28 -14.23
N ARG A 121 -5.10 19.27 -15.13
CA ARG A 121 -4.82 19.07 -16.57
C ARG A 121 -3.34 19.27 -16.95
N ALA A 122 -2.54 19.91 -16.10
CA ALA A 122 -1.12 20.17 -16.33
C ALA A 122 -0.28 19.45 -15.27
N LYS A 123 -0.38 18.12 -15.22
CA LYS A 123 0.39 17.32 -14.29
C LYS A 123 1.87 17.30 -14.71
N THR A 124 2.74 17.91 -13.91
CA THR A 124 4.20 17.81 -14.05
C THR A 124 4.79 17.50 -12.68
N ASP A 125 5.82 16.67 -12.64
CA ASP A 125 6.52 16.27 -11.41
C ASP A 125 6.93 17.49 -10.56
N ARG A 126 7.27 18.61 -11.21
CA ARG A 126 7.63 19.87 -10.53
C ARG A 126 6.45 20.51 -9.80
N LEU A 127 5.25 20.55 -10.41
CA LEU A 127 4.05 21.07 -9.79
C LEU A 127 3.59 20.17 -8.63
N ASP A 128 3.69 18.87 -8.79
CA ASP A 128 3.36 17.90 -7.75
C ASP A 128 4.31 18.07 -6.55
N THR A 129 5.62 18.26 -6.80
CA THR A 129 6.62 18.53 -5.76
C THR A 129 6.33 19.84 -5.00
N GLU A 130 5.93 20.91 -5.68
CA GLU A 130 5.57 22.19 -5.04
C GLU A 130 4.30 22.06 -4.17
N LEU A 131 3.30 21.31 -4.64
CA LEU A 131 2.09 21.05 -3.86
C LEU A 131 2.39 20.22 -2.61
N LEU A 132 3.20 19.17 -2.74
CA LEU A 132 3.68 18.38 -1.61
C LEU A 132 4.42 19.24 -0.59
N LYS A 133 5.34 20.10 -1.06
CA LYS A 133 6.13 20.98 -0.20
C LYS A 133 5.23 21.94 0.60
N ARG A 134 4.26 22.59 -0.06
CA ARG A 134 3.29 23.48 0.62
C ARG A 134 2.44 22.73 1.63
N GLY A 135 1.92 21.55 1.24
CA GLY A 135 1.10 20.70 2.12
C GLY A 135 1.88 20.27 3.35
N PHE A 136 3.11 19.81 3.15
CA PHE A 136 3.97 19.35 4.23
C PHE A 136 4.40 20.50 5.17
N LEU A 137 4.78 21.65 4.61
CA LEU A 137 5.13 22.84 5.41
C LEU A 137 3.96 23.31 6.28
N GLY A 138 2.74 23.38 5.71
CA GLY A 138 1.53 23.72 6.47
C GLY A 138 1.29 22.71 7.60
N TRP A 139 1.43 21.42 7.30
CA TRP A 139 1.26 20.37 8.30
C TRP A 139 2.29 20.49 9.45
N LEU A 140 3.57 20.75 9.15
CA LEU A 140 4.61 20.97 10.15
C LEU A 140 4.34 22.18 11.03
N ARG A 141 3.67 23.21 10.49
CA ARG A 141 3.20 24.41 11.25
C ARG A 141 1.95 24.14 12.11
N GLY A 142 1.42 22.94 12.08
CA GLY A 142 0.20 22.57 12.83
C GLY A 142 -1.10 22.71 12.05
N GLU A 143 -1.06 23.12 10.79
CA GLU A 143 -2.22 23.27 9.90
C GLU A 143 -2.64 21.89 9.31
N ARG A 144 -3.24 21.07 10.15
CA ARG A 144 -3.55 19.64 9.85
C ARG A 144 -4.52 19.42 8.66
N GLY A 145 -5.16 20.49 8.17
CA GLY A 145 -6.05 20.45 6.99
C GLY A 145 -5.33 20.38 5.65
N HIS A 146 -4.03 20.67 5.58
CA HIS A 146 -3.26 20.74 4.33
C HIS A 146 -2.94 19.36 3.75
N CYS A 147 -2.64 18.38 4.59
CA CYS A 147 -2.46 16.98 4.19
C CYS A 147 -2.65 16.06 5.41
N LYS A 148 -2.87 14.78 5.13
CA LYS A 148 -2.96 13.72 6.16
C LYS A 148 -1.72 12.85 6.07
N MET A 149 -1.12 12.54 7.23
CA MET A 149 -0.02 11.60 7.31
C MET A 149 -0.52 10.17 7.49
N VAL A 150 0.17 9.24 6.88
CA VAL A 150 -0.06 7.81 7.06
C VAL A 150 0.94 7.29 8.09
N ALA A 151 0.46 6.52 9.06
CA ALA A 151 1.35 5.85 10.00
C ALA A 151 2.23 4.85 9.25
N VAL A 152 3.54 4.94 9.46
CA VAL A 152 4.50 4.03 8.83
C VAL A 152 4.48 2.69 9.56
N PRO A 153 4.01 1.60 8.93
CA PRO A 153 3.98 0.29 9.57
C PRO A 153 5.39 -0.28 9.72
N THR A 154 5.60 -1.08 10.73
CA THR A 154 6.78 -1.95 10.81
C THR A 154 6.72 -2.99 9.68
N LEU A 155 7.86 -3.60 9.35
CA LEU A 155 7.90 -4.67 8.36
C LEU A 155 6.96 -5.84 8.73
N ALA A 156 6.92 -6.20 10.01
CA ALA A 156 6.05 -7.27 10.51
C ALA A 156 4.55 -6.92 10.39
N GLU A 157 4.16 -5.65 10.63
CA GLU A 157 2.77 -5.21 10.45
C GLU A 157 2.36 -5.15 8.98
N GLU A 158 3.29 -4.76 8.11
CA GLU A 158 3.07 -4.77 6.66
C GLU A 158 2.91 -6.20 6.14
N ASP A 159 3.79 -7.11 6.59
CA ASP A 159 3.73 -8.54 6.25
C ASP A 159 2.44 -9.20 6.78
N ALA A 160 2.00 -8.85 7.97
CA ALA A 160 0.75 -9.36 8.54
C ALA A 160 -0.50 -9.03 7.71
N LYS A 161 -0.46 -8.04 6.83
CA LYS A 161 -1.55 -7.68 5.89
C LYS A 161 -1.51 -8.51 4.60
N ARG A 162 -0.36 -9.10 4.26
CA ARG A 162 -0.16 -9.81 2.99
C ARG A 162 -1.17 -10.92 2.73
N PRO A 163 -1.46 -11.82 3.69
CA PRO A 163 -2.39 -12.93 3.44
C PRO A 163 -3.80 -12.46 3.04
N SER A 164 -4.31 -11.38 3.64
CA SER A 164 -5.62 -10.83 3.29
C SER A 164 -5.63 -10.21 1.89
N ARG A 165 -4.59 -9.46 1.54
CA ARG A 165 -4.43 -8.83 0.22
C ARG A 165 -4.21 -9.86 -0.89
N GLU A 166 -3.39 -10.87 -0.63
CA GLU A 166 -3.17 -11.98 -1.56
C GLU A 166 -4.46 -12.74 -1.82
N ARG A 167 -5.20 -13.09 -0.75
CA ARG A 167 -6.50 -13.74 -0.87
C ARG A 167 -7.48 -12.93 -1.71
N GLU A 168 -7.57 -11.62 -1.51
CA GLU A 168 -8.43 -10.74 -2.32
C GLU A 168 -8.06 -10.78 -3.80
N THR A 169 -6.76 -10.71 -4.11
CA THR A 169 -6.23 -10.83 -5.47
C THR A 169 -6.63 -12.17 -6.10
N LEU A 170 -6.42 -13.28 -5.40
CA LEU A 170 -6.76 -14.63 -5.86
C LEU A 170 -8.27 -14.82 -6.05
N VAL A 171 -9.11 -14.24 -5.20
CA VAL A 171 -10.58 -14.25 -5.37
C VAL A 171 -10.98 -13.52 -6.64
N GLY A 172 -10.36 -12.36 -6.91
CA GLY A 172 -10.54 -11.64 -8.16
C GLY A 172 -10.10 -12.45 -9.38
N GLU A 173 -8.97 -13.13 -9.31
CA GLU A 173 -8.46 -14.00 -10.38
C GLU A 173 -9.41 -15.19 -10.65
N ALA A 174 -9.86 -15.88 -9.61
CA ALA A 174 -10.83 -16.97 -9.74
C ALA A 174 -12.11 -16.50 -10.43
N SER A 175 -12.60 -15.31 -10.08
CA SER A 175 -13.80 -14.72 -10.68
C SER A 175 -13.59 -14.40 -12.16
N ARG A 176 -12.44 -13.82 -12.53
CA ARG A 176 -12.09 -13.53 -13.94
C ARG A 176 -11.97 -14.80 -14.77
N LEU A 177 -11.37 -15.87 -14.23
CA LEU A 177 -11.26 -17.18 -14.91
C LEU A 177 -12.65 -17.77 -15.21
N ILE A 178 -13.55 -17.79 -14.23
CA ILE A 178 -14.92 -18.27 -14.41
C ILE A 178 -15.70 -17.42 -15.42
N THR A 179 -15.54 -16.10 -15.38
CA THR A 179 -16.19 -15.21 -16.33
C THR A 179 -15.71 -15.48 -17.76
N ARG A 180 -14.41 -15.71 -17.97
CA ARG A 180 -13.82 -16.04 -19.27
C ARG A 180 -14.37 -17.37 -19.80
N VAL A 181 -14.43 -18.41 -18.95
CA VAL A 181 -15.02 -19.70 -19.31
C VAL A 181 -16.49 -19.54 -19.70
N LYS A 182 -17.30 -18.84 -18.90
CA LYS A 182 -18.70 -18.58 -19.22
C LYS A 182 -18.87 -17.82 -20.54
N SER A 183 -18.05 -16.81 -20.81
CA SER A 183 -18.09 -16.06 -22.05
C SER A 183 -17.76 -16.91 -23.26
N ALA A 184 -16.83 -17.86 -23.14
CA ALA A 184 -16.54 -18.83 -24.20
C ALA A 184 -17.76 -19.73 -24.51
N PHE A 185 -18.45 -20.23 -23.49
CA PHE A 185 -19.68 -21.01 -23.68
C PHE A 185 -20.79 -20.23 -24.32
N VAL A 186 -21.00 -18.97 -23.91
CA VAL A 186 -22.01 -18.10 -24.53
C VAL A 186 -21.77 -17.95 -26.04
N ARG A 187 -20.50 -17.75 -26.44
CA ARG A 187 -20.13 -17.67 -27.87
C ARG A 187 -20.36 -18.97 -28.66
N LEU A 188 -20.31 -20.11 -27.97
CA LEU A 188 -20.61 -21.42 -28.55
C LEU A 188 -22.09 -21.82 -28.45
N GLY A 189 -22.95 -20.92 -27.99
CA GLY A 189 -24.38 -21.22 -27.79
C GLY A 189 -24.67 -22.17 -26.62
N ILE A 190 -23.65 -22.62 -25.87
CA ILE A 190 -23.78 -23.58 -24.77
C ILE A 190 -24.28 -22.85 -23.52
N ARG A 191 -25.44 -23.27 -23.00
CA ARG A 191 -26.08 -22.68 -21.84
C ARG A 191 -26.19 -23.67 -20.68
N GLY A 192 -26.38 -23.16 -19.46
CA GLY A 192 -26.62 -24.02 -18.28
C GLY A 192 -25.39 -24.78 -17.75
N PHE A 193 -24.19 -24.60 -18.33
CA PHE A 193 -22.99 -25.24 -17.80
C PHE A 193 -22.45 -24.45 -16.60
N ASN A 194 -22.23 -25.20 -15.51
CA ASN A 194 -21.62 -24.62 -14.30
C ASN A 194 -20.12 -25.01 -14.23
N PRO A 195 -19.20 -24.07 -14.52
CA PRO A 195 -17.76 -24.33 -14.52
C PRO A 195 -17.15 -24.52 -13.12
N LYS A 196 -17.92 -24.25 -12.05
CA LYS A 196 -17.45 -24.41 -10.66
C LYS A 196 -17.58 -25.85 -10.12
N LEU A 197 -18.25 -26.74 -10.84
CA LEU A 197 -18.41 -28.13 -10.43
C LEU A 197 -17.10 -28.89 -10.53
N LYS A 198 -16.84 -29.83 -9.61
CA LYS A 198 -15.64 -30.69 -9.62
C LYS A 198 -15.47 -31.45 -10.94
N ALA A 199 -16.56 -31.90 -11.52
CA ALA A 199 -16.58 -32.63 -12.80
C ALA A 199 -16.60 -31.73 -14.04
N ALA A 200 -16.43 -30.41 -13.89
CA ALA A 200 -16.54 -29.47 -15.02
C ALA A 200 -15.53 -29.82 -16.15
N ALA A 201 -14.28 -30.12 -15.78
CA ALA A 201 -13.23 -30.43 -16.75
C ALA A 201 -13.52 -31.68 -17.56
N THR A 202 -14.01 -32.75 -16.90
CA THR A 202 -14.37 -34.02 -17.55
C THR A 202 -15.59 -33.88 -18.47
N ARG A 203 -16.57 -33.06 -18.06
CA ARG A 203 -17.79 -32.83 -18.84
C ARG A 203 -17.56 -31.98 -20.09
N LEU A 204 -16.44 -31.25 -20.21
CA LEU A 204 -16.14 -30.43 -21.40
C LEU A 204 -16.14 -31.26 -22.70
N GLU A 205 -15.65 -32.47 -22.65
CA GLU A 205 -15.51 -33.35 -23.84
C GLU A 205 -16.85 -33.85 -24.37
N THR A 206 -17.84 -33.95 -23.50
CA THR A 206 -19.18 -34.41 -23.84
C THR A 206 -20.12 -33.29 -24.29
N LEU A 207 -19.74 -32.03 -24.10
CA LEU A 207 -20.55 -30.90 -24.51
C LEU A 207 -20.62 -30.80 -26.04
N ARG A 208 -21.77 -30.34 -26.52
CA ARG A 208 -22.02 -30.06 -27.94
C ARG A 208 -22.58 -28.67 -28.08
N THR A 209 -22.26 -28.04 -29.20
CA THR A 209 -22.90 -26.79 -29.64
C THR A 209 -24.37 -27.03 -30.02
N PRO A 210 -25.19 -26.00 -30.19
CA PRO A 210 -26.56 -26.15 -30.68
C PRO A 210 -26.66 -26.85 -32.05
N GLU A 211 -25.58 -26.79 -32.84
CA GLU A 211 -25.46 -27.46 -34.14
C GLU A 211 -25.13 -28.96 -33.99
N GLY A 212 -24.92 -29.45 -32.76
CA GLY A 212 -24.56 -30.86 -32.49
C GLY A 212 -23.05 -31.13 -32.55
N GLU A 213 -22.23 -30.11 -32.87
CA GLU A 213 -20.78 -30.26 -33.03
C GLU A 213 -20.05 -30.24 -31.68
N PRO A 214 -18.91 -30.93 -31.56
CA PRO A 214 -18.07 -30.84 -30.37
C PRO A 214 -17.47 -29.42 -30.23
N ILE A 215 -17.04 -29.09 -29.00
CA ILE A 215 -16.30 -27.85 -28.77
C ILE A 215 -15.03 -27.84 -29.64
N PRO A 216 -14.75 -26.79 -30.41
CA PRO A 216 -13.55 -26.73 -31.26
C PRO A 216 -12.27 -26.97 -30.44
N PRO A 217 -11.27 -27.71 -30.98
CA PRO A 217 -10.15 -28.26 -30.20
C PRO A 217 -9.31 -27.17 -29.51
N ASN A 218 -9.06 -26.03 -30.15
CA ASN A 218 -8.31 -24.94 -29.55
C ASN A 218 -9.09 -24.26 -28.39
N THR A 219 -10.40 -24.12 -28.53
CA THR A 219 -11.30 -23.61 -27.49
C THR A 219 -11.38 -24.60 -26.33
N LEU A 220 -11.53 -25.88 -26.60
CA LEU A 220 -11.52 -26.94 -25.58
C LEU A 220 -10.23 -26.91 -24.78
N ALA A 221 -9.09 -26.83 -25.44
CA ALA A 221 -7.78 -26.76 -24.81
C ALA A 221 -7.62 -25.51 -23.93
N ALA A 222 -8.12 -24.36 -24.39
CA ALA A 222 -8.12 -23.11 -23.61
C ALA A 222 -9.01 -23.23 -22.37
N LEU A 223 -10.23 -23.77 -22.52
CA LEU A 223 -11.15 -23.99 -21.40
C LEU A 223 -10.59 -24.93 -20.34
N LYS A 224 -9.94 -26.04 -20.77
CA LYS A 224 -9.26 -26.96 -19.84
C LYS A 224 -8.18 -26.24 -19.03
N ARG A 225 -7.34 -25.43 -19.68
CA ARG A 225 -6.31 -24.63 -18.98
C ARG A 225 -6.90 -23.61 -18.01
N ASP A 226 -8.00 -22.95 -18.37
CA ASP A 226 -8.65 -21.98 -17.49
C ASP A 226 -9.31 -22.66 -16.29
N LEU A 227 -9.92 -23.82 -16.45
CA LEU A 227 -10.46 -24.60 -15.33
C LEU A 227 -9.35 -25.12 -14.40
N GLU A 228 -8.23 -25.56 -14.95
CA GLU A 228 -7.09 -25.99 -14.15
C GLU A 228 -6.47 -24.84 -13.35
N ARG A 229 -6.28 -23.66 -13.98
CA ARG A 229 -5.85 -22.45 -13.26
C ARG A 229 -6.82 -22.09 -12.14
N HIS A 230 -8.14 -22.15 -12.43
CA HIS A 230 -9.15 -21.89 -11.40
C HIS A 230 -9.06 -22.87 -10.23
N ARG A 231 -8.78 -24.16 -10.49
CA ARG A 231 -8.58 -25.18 -9.46
C ARG A 231 -7.39 -24.83 -8.57
N ILE A 232 -6.25 -24.45 -9.18
CA ILE A 232 -5.02 -24.06 -8.46
C ILE A 232 -5.29 -22.81 -7.60
N VAL A 233 -5.87 -21.74 -8.17
CA VAL A 233 -6.19 -20.51 -7.45
C VAL A 233 -7.13 -20.80 -6.28
N LYS A 234 -8.15 -21.63 -6.46
CA LYS A 234 -9.06 -22.03 -5.37
C LYS A 234 -8.36 -22.84 -4.28
N GLN A 235 -7.33 -23.60 -4.61
CA GLN A 235 -6.53 -24.31 -3.63
C GLN A 235 -5.68 -23.32 -2.82
N GLN A 236 -4.99 -22.37 -3.46
CA GLN A 236 -4.20 -21.33 -2.79
C GLN A 236 -5.06 -20.48 -1.83
N ILE A 237 -6.28 -20.12 -2.23
CA ILE A 237 -7.22 -19.43 -1.34
C ILE A 237 -7.48 -20.28 -0.09
N ARG A 238 -7.77 -21.58 -0.23
CA ARG A 238 -8.02 -22.46 0.91
C ARG A 238 -6.80 -22.62 1.81
N GLU A 239 -5.61 -22.66 1.26
CA GLU A 239 -4.36 -22.74 2.03
C GLU A 239 -4.17 -21.50 2.91
N ILE A 240 -4.41 -20.31 2.35
CA ILE A 240 -4.35 -19.04 3.12
C ILE A 240 -5.41 -19.05 4.23
N GLU A 241 -6.66 -19.42 3.90
CA GLU A 241 -7.77 -19.49 4.86
C GLU A 241 -7.49 -20.51 5.98
N GLN A 242 -6.95 -21.68 5.63
CA GLN A 242 -6.63 -22.71 6.61
C GLN A 242 -5.48 -22.29 7.54
N THR A 243 -4.40 -21.76 6.97
CA THR A 243 -3.26 -21.24 7.75
C THR A 243 -3.74 -20.17 8.76
N ARG A 244 -4.63 -19.27 8.32
CA ARG A 244 -5.22 -18.27 9.22
C ARG A 244 -6.03 -18.92 10.34
N LEU A 245 -6.88 -19.89 10.03
CA LEU A 245 -7.66 -20.59 11.04
C LEU A 245 -6.76 -21.31 12.06
N ASP A 246 -5.66 -21.91 11.62
CA ASP A 246 -4.74 -22.62 12.50
C ASP A 246 -3.98 -21.66 13.42
N VAL A 247 -3.59 -20.49 12.93
CA VAL A 247 -3.03 -19.42 13.76
C VAL A 247 -4.06 -18.92 14.77
N LEU A 248 -5.30 -18.71 14.38
CA LEU A 248 -6.36 -18.23 15.27
C LEU A 248 -6.72 -19.24 16.37
N LYS A 249 -6.63 -20.56 16.12
CA LYS A 249 -6.82 -21.60 17.14
C LYS A 249 -5.76 -21.52 18.26
N GLN A 250 -4.57 -21.03 17.96
CA GLN A 250 -3.47 -20.89 18.90
C GLN A 250 -3.34 -19.46 19.44
N ALA A 251 -4.27 -18.56 19.06
CA ALA A 251 -4.18 -17.13 19.36
C ALA A 251 -4.29 -16.87 20.88
N PRO A 252 -3.51 -15.93 21.41
CA PRO A 252 -3.62 -15.49 22.79
C PRO A 252 -4.96 -14.78 23.02
N GLU A 253 -5.39 -14.72 24.29
CA GLU A 253 -6.65 -14.07 24.69
C GLU A 253 -6.68 -12.56 24.40
N LYS A 254 -5.56 -11.94 24.11
CA LYS A 254 -5.40 -10.50 23.85
C LYS A 254 -4.65 -10.23 22.55
N GLY A 255 -4.90 -9.08 21.96
CA GLY A 255 -4.23 -8.62 20.76
C GLY A 255 -5.04 -8.79 19.47
N PRO A 256 -4.42 -8.60 18.29
CA PRO A 256 -5.14 -8.60 17.02
C PRO A 256 -5.92 -9.88 16.74
N HIS A 257 -5.37 -11.05 17.05
CA HIS A 257 -6.04 -12.33 16.83
C HIS A 257 -7.29 -12.50 17.71
N ALA A 258 -7.22 -12.07 18.98
CA ALA A 258 -8.40 -12.07 19.86
C ALA A 258 -9.50 -11.15 19.32
N MET A 259 -9.12 -9.99 18.75
CA MET A 259 -10.07 -9.08 18.12
C MET A 259 -10.72 -9.71 16.88
N VAL A 260 -9.96 -10.43 16.05
CA VAL A 260 -10.52 -11.19 14.92
C VAL A 260 -11.57 -12.19 15.38
N LEU A 261 -11.26 -12.98 16.43
CA LEU A 261 -12.18 -13.96 16.99
C LEU A 261 -13.44 -13.30 17.57
N LEU A 262 -13.29 -12.13 18.20
CA LEU A 262 -14.42 -11.36 18.72
C LEU A 262 -15.34 -10.86 17.60
N LEU A 263 -14.77 -10.26 16.55
CA LEU A 263 -15.53 -9.75 15.41
C LEU A 263 -16.19 -10.87 14.61
N ALA A 264 -15.56 -12.03 14.50
CA ALA A 264 -16.14 -13.18 13.82
C ALA A 264 -17.38 -13.78 14.51
N ARG A 265 -17.70 -13.35 15.74
CA ARG A 265 -18.97 -13.70 16.45
C ARG A 265 -20.14 -12.85 15.96
N VAL A 266 -19.88 -11.75 15.27
CA VAL A 266 -20.96 -10.88 14.76
C VAL A 266 -21.60 -11.58 13.55
N ILE A 267 -22.92 -11.68 13.56
CA ILE A 267 -23.68 -12.31 12.47
C ILE A 267 -23.37 -11.60 11.15
N GLY A 268 -22.99 -12.37 10.13
CA GLY A 268 -22.62 -11.85 8.81
C GLY A 268 -21.13 -11.47 8.66
N VAL A 269 -20.35 -11.47 9.74
CA VAL A 269 -18.90 -11.21 9.70
C VAL A 269 -18.15 -12.55 9.77
N GLY A 270 -17.65 -13.02 8.65
CA GLY A 270 -16.77 -14.19 8.61
C GLY A 270 -15.36 -13.87 9.07
N VAL A 271 -14.57 -14.91 9.39
CA VAL A 271 -13.16 -14.77 9.85
C VAL A 271 -12.32 -13.93 8.89
N GLU A 272 -12.52 -14.09 7.60
CA GLU A 272 -11.78 -13.35 6.55
C GLU A 272 -12.07 -11.84 6.61
N THR A 273 -13.34 -11.49 6.76
CA THR A 273 -13.76 -10.08 6.91
C THR A 273 -13.27 -9.51 8.22
N ALA A 274 -13.36 -10.29 9.31
CA ALA A 274 -12.87 -9.87 10.62
C ALA A 274 -11.37 -9.61 10.62
N ASP A 275 -10.56 -10.49 10.01
CA ASP A 275 -9.10 -10.32 9.91
C ASP A 275 -8.74 -9.08 9.08
N MET A 276 -9.41 -8.88 7.95
CA MET A 276 -9.23 -7.68 7.12
C MET A 276 -9.56 -6.40 7.91
N LEU A 277 -10.69 -6.36 8.61
CA LEU A 277 -11.07 -5.21 9.43
C LEU A 277 -10.06 -4.92 10.54
N VAL A 278 -9.60 -5.95 11.25
CA VAL A 278 -8.60 -5.76 12.32
C VAL A 278 -7.28 -5.23 11.78
N ARG A 279 -6.82 -5.75 10.65
CA ARG A 279 -5.48 -5.42 10.13
C ARG A 279 -5.43 -4.15 9.30
N GLU A 280 -6.50 -3.85 8.55
CA GLU A 280 -6.49 -2.69 7.65
C GLU A 280 -7.19 -1.46 8.24
N VAL A 281 -8.23 -1.67 9.07
CA VAL A 281 -9.09 -0.59 9.56
C VAL A 281 -8.89 -0.33 11.05
N LEU A 282 -8.93 -1.39 11.87
CA LEU A 282 -8.87 -1.32 13.33
C LEU A 282 -7.44 -1.50 13.87
N SER A 283 -6.48 -1.81 13.00
CA SER A 283 -5.07 -1.76 13.37
C SER A 283 -4.82 -0.39 13.99
N PRO A 284 -4.37 -0.32 15.26
CA PRO A 284 -4.45 0.93 16.00
C PRO A 284 -3.80 2.04 15.19
N ALA A 285 -4.59 3.08 14.88
CA ALA A 285 -4.01 4.39 14.66
C ALA A 285 -3.17 4.58 15.92
N ARG A 286 -1.85 4.53 15.78
CA ARG A 286 -0.94 4.65 16.91
C ARG A 286 -1.10 6.06 17.44
N ASP A 287 -1.90 6.16 18.51
CA ASP A 287 -2.04 7.37 19.31
C ASP A 287 -0.71 7.78 19.95
#